data_49dd5c70d58845dee96a285ca4b254be
#
_entry.id   49dd5c70d58845dee96a285ca4b254be
#
_cell.length_a   1.000
_cell.length_b   1.000
_cell.length_c   1.000
_cell.angle_alpha   90.00
_cell.angle_beta   90.00
_cell.angle_gamma   90.00
#
_symmetry.space_group_name_H-M   'P 1'
#
loop_
_entity.id
_entity.type
_entity.pdbx_description
1 polymer ?
#
loop_
_entity_poly.entity_id
_entity_poly.type
_entity_poly.pdbx_seq_one_letter_code
_entity_poly.pdbx_strand_id
1 'polypeptide(L)'
;MLPKSILAIVIASLIASLYAGLSPAHADSSIADCRTNFVTEGSFFAGKKFSTWVELSKITKADAYAHVYAAVAKDGFLIVSSDKEAGILSASQGVSFGKGATAPLVIVVEPSALGSKLTATFRIGGGQVAKADAIRDKLCEYLGAAPAS
;
A
#
# COMPACT_ATOMS: atom_id res chain seq x y z
N MET A 1 -47.62 11.33 -54.84
CA MET A 1 -46.19 11.12 -55.03
C MET A 1 -45.42 11.81 -53.96
N LEU A 2 -44.96 11.08 -52.95
CA LEU A 2 -44.15 11.61 -51.87
C LEU A 2 -42.69 11.27 -52.13
N PRO A 3 -41.74 12.20 -52.00
CA PRO A 3 -40.35 11.95 -52.27
C PRO A 3 -39.69 11.09 -51.17
N LYS A 4 -39.00 10.02 -51.64
CA LYS A 4 -38.28 9.01 -50.85
C LYS A 4 -36.99 9.50 -50.16
N SER A 5 -36.88 10.73 -49.73
CA SER A 5 -35.61 11.31 -49.29
C SER A 5 -35.57 11.79 -47.85
N ILE A 6 -36.50 11.41 -46.98
CA ILE A 6 -36.54 11.87 -45.58
C ILE A 6 -36.25 10.74 -44.55
N LEU A 7 -35.93 9.52 -44.99
CA LEU A 7 -35.74 8.39 -44.07
C LEU A 7 -34.27 8.02 -43.75
N ALA A 8 -33.31 8.90 -44.07
CA ALA A 8 -31.89 8.55 -43.95
C ALA A 8 -31.10 9.41 -42.92
N ILE A 9 -31.73 10.26 -42.12
CA ILE A 9 -30.98 11.21 -41.22
C ILE A 9 -31.24 11.00 -39.73
N VAL A 10 -32.02 10.00 -39.32
CA VAL A 10 -32.35 9.82 -37.89
C VAL A 10 -31.59 8.72 -37.17
N ILE A 11 -30.67 7.98 -37.82
CA ILE A 11 -29.96 6.85 -37.18
C ILE A 11 -28.51 7.15 -36.79
N ALA A 12 -28.02 8.37 -36.98
CA ALA A 12 -26.61 8.73 -36.70
C ALA A 12 -26.33 9.43 -35.36
N SER A 13 -27.29 9.51 -34.44
CA SER A 13 -27.11 10.31 -33.22
C SER A 13 -27.21 9.55 -31.89
N LEU A 14 -27.09 8.23 -31.84
CA LEU A 14 -27.33 7.42 -30.65
C LEU A 14 -26.16 6.52 -30.18
N ILE A 15 -24.94 6.74 -30.67
CA ILE A 15 -23.78 5.89 -30.26
C ILE A 15 -22.64 6.74 -29.62
N ALA A 16 -22.92 7.86 -29.04
CA ALA A 16 -21.89 8.72 -28.45
C ALA A 16 -22.01 8.92 -26.92
N SER A 17 -22.50 7.96 -26.15
CA SER A 17 -22.66 8.14 -24.70
C SER A 17 -22.43 6.91 -23.86
N LEU A 18 -21.45 6.05 -24.15
CA LEU A 18 -21.13 4.89 -23.30
C LEU A 18 -19.64 4.75 -23.00
N TYR A 19 -18.87 5.82 -22.99
CA TYR A 19 -17.52 5.82 -22.41
C TYR A 19 -17.48 6.73 -21.19
N ALA A 20 -18.40 6.50 -20.24
CA ALA A 20 -18.30 7.12 -18.91
C ALA A 20 -17.39 6.23 -18.05
N GLY A 21 -16.10 6.57 -18.02
CA GLY A 21 -15.32 6.57 -16.82
C GLY A 21 -15.14 5.26 -16.06
N LEU A 22 -14.33 4.31 -16.54
CA LEU A 22 -13.53 3.51 -15.61
C LEU A 22 -12.39 4.41 -15.09
N SER A 23 -12.60 5.04 -13.96
CA SER A 23 -11.53 5.72 -13.24
C SER A 23 -10.76 4.70 -12.40
N PRO A 24 -9.52 4.35 -12.70
CA PRO A 24 -8.67 3.57 -11.82
C PRO A 24 -8.01 4.53 -10.79
N ALA A 25 -8.78 5.11 -9.87
CA ALA A 25 -8.28 6.26 -9.13
C ALA A 25 -7.98 6.01 -7.65
N HIS A 26 -8.15 4.80 -7.10
CA HIS A 26 -7.99 4.61 -5.65
C HIS A 26 -6.64 4.01 -5.21
N ALA A 27 -5.96 3.23 -6.06
CA ALA A 27 -4.65 2.68 -5.72
C ALA A 27 -3.52 3.73 -5.75
N ASP A 28 -3.58 4.66 -6.68
CA ASP A 28 -2.55 5.70 -6.82
C ASP A 28 -2.57 6.74 -5.70
N SER A 29 -3.74 7.08 -5.15
CA SER A 29 -3.84 8.06 -4.05
C SER A 29 -3.27 7.50 -2.75
N SER A 30 -3.53 6.25 -2.40
CA SER A 30 -3.00 5.64 -1.18
C SER A 30 -1.47 5.51 -1.19
N ILE A 31 -0.87 5.22 -2.35
CA ILE A 31 0.59 5.18 -2.50
C ILE A 31 1.19 6.58 -2.39
N ALA A 32 0.55 7.61 -2.98
CA ALA A 32 0.99 9.00 -2.86
C ALA A 32 0.94 9.47 -1.39
N ASP A 33 -0.14 9.16 -0.66
CA ASP A 33 -0.29 9.46 0.76
C ASP A 33 0.77 8.76 1.60
N CYS A 34 1.06 7.49 1.34
CA CYS A 34 2.12 6.74 1.99
C CYS A 34 3.49 7.44 1.87
N ARG A 35 3.84 7.89 0.68
CA ARG A 35 5.11 8.60 0.45
C ARG A 35 5.17 9.95 1.17
N THR A 36 4.06 10.67 1.21
CA THR A 36 3.94 11.95 1.91
C THR A 36 4.03 11.79 3.42
N ASN A 37 3.46 10.71 3.95
CA ASN A 37 3.47 10.41 5.40
C ASN A 37 4.78 9.75 5.88
N PHE A 38 5.75 9.53 4.99
CA PHE A 38 6.99 8.86 5.35
C PHE A 38 7.90 9.74 6.21
N VAL A 39 8.33 9.20 7.34
CA VAL A 39 9.20 9.86 8.31
C VAL A 39 10.42 8.99 8.61
N THR A 40 11.58 9.64 8.72
CA THR A 40 12.82 9.01 9.17
C THR A 40 13.28 9.68 10.46
N GLU A 41 13.53 8.89 11.50
CA GLU A 41 14.00 9.34 12.81
C GLU A 41 15.29 8.60 13.20
N GLY A 42 16.11 9.22 14.04
CA GLY A 42 17.34 8.63 14.54
C GLY A 42 18.58 9.07 13.76
N SER A 43 19.69 8.38 14.01
CA SER A 43 21.00 8.71 13.44
C SER A 43 21.76 7.45 13.01
N PHE A 44 22.88 7.65 12.32
CA PHE A 44 23.75 6.54 11.94
C PHE A 44 24.27 5.76 13.17
N PHE A 45 24.60 6.45 14.26
CA PHE A 45 25.17 5.80 15.44
C PHE A 45 24.10 5.16 16.35
N ALA A 46 22.95 5.77 16.49
CA ALA A 46 21.87 5.29 17.35
C ALA A 46 20.91 4.30 16.63
N GLY A 47 21.05 4.18 15.33
CA GLY A 47 20.08 3.47 14.49
C GLY A 47 19.01 4.40 13.93
N LYS A 48 18.26 3.92 12.97
CA LYS A 48 17.19 4.68 12.32
C LYS A 48 15.86 3.94 12.40
N LYS A 49 14.80 4.71 12.53
CA LYS A 49 13.41 4.27 12.42
C LYS A 49 12.78 4.94 11.19
N PHE A 50 12.16 4.15 10.36
CA PHE A 50 11.40 4.58 9.20
C PHE A 50 9.95 4.23 9.45
N SER A 51 9.05 5.16 9.28
CA SER A 51 7.62 4.91 9.48
C SER A 51 6.78 5.63 8.43
N THR A 52 5.66 5.04 8.11
CA THR A 52 4.65 5.65 7.24
C THR A 52 3.28 5.03 7.51
N TRP A 53 2.23 5.65 7.01
CA TRP A 53 0.88 5.14 7.14
C TRP A 53 0.03 5.50 5.92
N VAL A 54 -1.03 4.71 5.72
CA VAL A 54 -2.09 4.98 4.72
C VAL A 54 -3.46 4.69 5.32
N GLU A 55 -4.48 5.29 4.76
CA GLU A 55 -5.87 4.96 5.03
C GLU A 55 -6.50 4.40 3.75
N LEU A 56 -7.06 3.20 3.84
CA LEU A 56 -7.66 2.50 2.71
C LEU A 56 -9.18 2.56 2.83
N SER A 57 -9.82 3.22 1.86
CA SER A 57 -11.27 3.33 1.81
C SER A 57 -11.90 2.01 1.38
N LYS A 58 -12.98 1.61 2.07
CA LYS A 58 -13.79 0.41 1.77
C LYS A 58 -13.05 -0.93 1.90
N ILE A 59 -11.82 -0.95 2.41
CA ILE A 59 -11.08 -2.17 2.71
C ILE A 59 -11.24 -2.50 4.18
N THR A 60 -11.69 -3.70 4.51
CA THR A 60 -11.83 -4.13 5.90
C THR A 60 -10.46 -4.37 6.53
N LYS A 61 -10.38 -4.25 7.87
CA LYS A 61 -9.17 -4.61 8.62
C LYS A 61 -8.70 -6.03 8.29
N ALA A 62 -9.63 -6.99 8.18
CA ALA A 62 -9.30 -8.39 7.91
C ALA A 62 -8.68 -8.58 6.51
N ASP A 63 -9.23 -7.92 5.50
CA ASP A 63 -8.73 -7.99 4.13
C ASP A 63 -7.38 -7.29 4.00
N ALA A 64 -7.26 -6.09 4.55
CA ALA A 64 -6.01 -5.34 4.59
C ALA A 64 -4.89 -6.16 5.26
N TYR A 65 -5.19 -6.79 6.42
CA TYR A 65 -4.23 -7.63 7.13
C TYR A 65 -3.77 -8.83 6.30
N ALA A 66 -4.70 -9.53 5.65
CA ALA A 66 -4.39 -10.70 4.83
C ALA A 66 -3.46 -10.34 3.65
N HIS A 67 -3.71 -9.21 3.00
CA HIS A 67 -2.89 -8.74 1.89
C HIS A 67 -1.49 -8.30 2.33
N VAL A 68 -1.39 -7.54 3.42
CA VAL A 68 -0.09 -7.13 3.98
C VAL A 68 0.73 -8.33 4.42
N TYR A 69 0.11 -9.29 5.11
CA TYR A 69 0.76 -10.53 5.53
C TYR A 69 1.36 -11.27 4.32
N ALA A 70 0.55 -11.46 3.27
CA ALA A 70 1.00 -12.15 2.06
C ALA A 70 2.14 -11.40 1.35
N ALA A 71 2.07 -10.07 1.26
CA ALA A 71 3.09 -9.24 0.64
C ALA A 71 4.43 -9.32 1.38
N VAL A 72 4.42 -9.19 2.70
CA VAL A 72 5.62 -9.25 3.55
C VAL A 72 6.25 -10.66 3.52
N ALA A 73 5.44 -11.71 3.62
CA ALA A 73 5.90 -13.09 3.55
C ALA A 73 6.50 -13.44 2.17
N LYS A 74 5.86 -12.98 1.10
CA LYS A 74 6.34 -13.19 -0.28
C LYS A 74 7.68 -12.49 -0.55
N ASP A 75 7.93 -11.36 0.09
CA ASP A 75 9.19 -10.60 -0.04
C ASP A 75 10.35 -11.21 0.79
N GLY A 76 10.12 -12.32 1.45
CA GLY A 76 11.14 -13.11 2.15
C GLY A 76 11.43 -12.68 3.58
N PHE A 77 10.56 -11.87 4.20
CA PHE A 77 10.65 -11.60 5.63
C PHE A 77 10.31 -12.85 6.45
N LEU A 78 11.06 -13.06 7.52
CA LEU A 78 10.70 -14.04 8.52
C LEU A 78 9.56 -13.46 9.39
N ILE A 79 8.40 -14.08 9.37
CA ILE A 79 7.29 -13.70 10.25
C ILE A 79 7.64 -14.13 11.66
N VAL A 80 7.78 -13.16 12.56
CA VAL A 80 8.12 -13.37 13.98
C VAL A 80 6.87 -13.61 14.80
N SER A 81 5.84 -12.79 14.57
CA SER A 81 4.52 -12.96 15.17
C SER A 81 3.44 -12.39 14.28
N SER A 82 2.25 -12.92 14.41
CA SER A 82 1.09 -12.52 13.61
C SER A 82 -0.16 -12.63 14.48
N ASP A 83 -0.80 -11.51 14.73
CA ASP A 83 -2.07 -11.43 15.45
C ASP A 83 -3.10 -10.74 14.56
N LYS A 84 -3.93 -11.54 13.92
CA LYS A 84 -4.97 -11.05 13.00
C LYS A 84 -6.07 -10.29 13.73
N GLU A 85 -6.39 -10.65 14.95
CA GLU A 85 -7.45 -10.00 15.73
C GLU A 85 -6.99 -8.64 16.23
N ALA A 86 -5.78 -8.56 16.80
CA ALA A 86 -5.17 -7.28 17.14
C ALA A 86 -4.80 -6.45 15.89
N GLY A 87 -4.56 -7.11 14.77
CA GLY A 87 -4.11 -6.47 13.51
C GLY A 87 -2.61 -6.16 13.52
N ILE A 88 -1.80 -6.94 14.24
CA ILE A 88 -0.36 -6.70 14.39
C ILE A 88 0.41 -7.80 13.66
N LEU A 89 1.29 -7.39 12.75
CA LEU A 89 2.25 -8.24 12.07
C LEU A 89 3.66 -7.78 12.44
N SER A 90 4.45 -8.69 13.02
CA SER A 90 5.86 -8.48 13.26
C SER A 90 6.70 -9.43 12.40
N ALA A 91 7.65 -8.89 11.68
CA ALA A 91 8.52 -9.61 10.79
C ALA A 91 9.97 -9.11 10.93
N SER A 92 10.93 -9.88 10.47
CA SER A 92 12.34 -9.49 10.47
C SER A 92 13.03 -9.93 9.19
N GLN A 93 14.04 -9.16 8.79
CA GLN A 93 14.91 -9.48 7.67
C GLN A 93 16.36 -9.51 8.14
N GLY A 94 17.15 -10.48 7.65
CA GLY A 94 18.59 -10.53 7.88
C GLY A 94 19.28 -9.33 7.25
N VAL A 95 20.25 -8.75 7.97
CA VAL A 95 21.08 -7.65 7.47
C VAL A 95 22.34 -8.20 6.86
N SER A 96 22.62 -7.84 5.59
CA SER A 96 23.89 -8.20 4.92
C SER A 96 25.07 -7.66 5.71
N PHE A 97 26.07 -8.49 5.96
CA PHE A 97 27.27 -8.19 6.75
C PHE A 97 27.00 -7.88 8.24
N GLY A 98 25.78 -8.07 8.74
CA GLY A 98 25.37 -7.75 10.11
C GLY A 98 25.69 -8.82 11.16
N LYS A 99 26.50 -9.85 10.87
CA LYS A 99 26.86 -10.95 11.79
C LYS A 99 25.64 -11.55 12.51
N GLY A 100 24.54 -11.78 11.78
CA GLY A 100 23.29 -12.29 12.34
C GLY A 100 22.33 -11.21 12.85
N ALA A 101 22.66 -9.94 12.71
CA ALA A 101 21.72 -8.85 13.01
C ALA A 101 20.50 -8.89 12.09
N THR A 102 19.36 -8.53 12.63
CA THR A 102 18.11 -8.46 11.89
C THR A 102 17.53 -7.05 11.95
N ALA A 103 16.78 -6.69 10.91
CA ALA A 103 16.02 -5.45 10.85
C ALA A 103 14.53 -5.77 11.03
N PRO A 104 13.90 -5.33 12.13
CA PRO A 104 12.50 -5.59 12.40
C PRO A 104 11.59 -4.68 11.57
N LEU A 105 10.50 -5.28 11.08
CA LEU A 105 9.35 -4.64 10.47
C LEU A 105 8.13 -4.92 11.33
N VAL A 106 7.38 -3.88 11.68
CA VAL A 106 6.08 -4.00 12.36
C VAL A 106 5.03 -3.29 11.51
N ILE A 107 3.95 -3.97 11.23
CA ILE A 107 2.79 -3.38 10.57
C ILE A 107 1.58 -3.53 11.47
N VAL A 108 0.85 -2.45 11.66
CA VAL A 108 -0.39 -2.39 12.43
C VAL A 108 -1.53 -2.03 11.49
N VAL A 109 -2.59 -2.81 11.55
CA VAL A 109 -3.81 -2.63 10.76
C VAL A 109 -4.97 -2.39 11.72
N GLU A 110 -5.55 -1.22 11.65
CA GLU A 110 -6.65 -0.77 12.51
C GLU A 110 -7.90 -0.47 11.67
N PRO A 111 -9.10 -0.68 12.23
CA PRO A 111 -10.31 -0.18 11.57
C PRO A 111 -10.29 1.36 11.58
N SER A 112 -10.82 1.97 10.52
CA SER A 112 -11.02 3.41 10.44
C SER A 112 -12.44 3.75 9.96
N ALA A 113 -12.81 5.02 10.05
CA ALA A 113 -14.11 5.49 9.57
C ALA A 113 -14.30 5.27 8.06
N LEU A 114 -13.21 5.25 7.28
CA LEU A 114 -13.24 5.03 5.83
C LEU A 114 -13.12 3.55 5.45
N GLY A 115 -12.53 2.72 6.31
CA GLY A 115 -12.24 1.31 6.06
C GLY A 115 -11.16 0.78 6.99
N SER A 116 -9.89 0.93 6.63
CA SER A 116 -8.77 0.54 7.50
C SER A 116 -7.61 1.53 7.40
N LYS A 117 -6.88 1.68 8.51
CA LYS A 117 -5.63 2.42 8.58
C LYS A 117 -4.48 1.45 8.80
N LEU A 118 -3.45 1.56 7.98
CA LEU A 118 -2.25 0.73 8.04
C LEU A 118 -1.06 1.59 8.39
N THR A 119 -0.28 1.17 9.39
CA THR A 119 0.96 1.85 9.79
C THR A 119 2.11 0.85 9.70
N ALA A 120 3.17 1.19 8.99
CA ALA A 120 4.39 0.39 8.90
C ALA A 120 5.54 1.09 9.61
N THR A 121 6.32 0.33 10.37
CA THR A 121 7.55 0.78 11.02
C THR A 121 8.67 -0.21 10.76
N PHE A 122 9.77 0.27 10.19
CA PHE A 122 10.98 -0.50 9.94
C PHE A 122 12.16 0.13 10.70
N ARG A 123 13.04 -0.70 11.27
CA ARG A 123 14.18 -0.21 12.06
C ARG A 123 15.48 -0.85 11.58
N ILE A 124 16.54 -0.07 11.64
CA ILE A 124 17.92 -0.54 11.47
C ILE A 124 18.75 -0.14 12.68
N GLY A 125 19.70 -0.98 13.05
CA GLY A 125 20.62 -0.75 14.16
C GLY A 125 21.67 0.32 13.86
N GLY A 126 22.36 0.79 14.90
CA GLY A 126 23.49 1.69 14.75
C GLY A 126 24.60 1.10 13.89
N GLY A 127 25.21 1.91 13.04
CA GLY A 127 26.23 1.49 12.08
C GLY A 127 25.69 0.85 10.80
N GLN A 128 24.40 0.57 10.73
CA GLN A 128 23.75 0.04 9.52
C GLN A 128 23.36 1.17 8.56
N VAL A 129 23.50 0.90 7.26
CA VAL A 129 23.16 1.85 6.21
C VAL A 129 22.00 1.31 5.37
N ALA A 130 21.01 2.15 5.18
CA ALA A 130 19.91 1.88 4.25
C ALA A 130 19.52 3.17 3.53
N LYS A 131 19.14 3.04 2.25
CA LYS A 131 18.62 4.17 1.48
C LYS A 131 17.17 4.43 1.88
N ALA A 132 16.89 5.61 2.43
CA ALA A 132 15.57 6.00 2.91
C ALA A 132 14.50 5.88 1.81
N ASP A 133 14.82 6.28 0.58
CA ASP A 133 13.89 6.19 -0.55
C ASP A 133 13.52 4.74 -0.88
N ALA A 134 14.49 3.83 -0.85
CA ALA A 134 14.22 2.41 -1.12
C ALA A 134 13.34 1.80 -0.02
N ILE A 135 13.57 2.17 1.25
CA ILE A 135 12.70 1.73 2.35
C ILE A 135 11.31 2.32 2.21
N ARG A 136 11.19 3.62 1.94
CA ARG A 136 9.89 4.26 1.69
C ARG A 136 9.10 3.53 0.60
N ASP A 137 9.73 3.29 -0.54
CA ASP A 137 9.07 2.66 -1.68
C ASP A 137 8.61 1.23 -1.33
N LYS A 138 9.43 0.48 -0.58
CA LYS A 138 9.09 -0.87 -0.13
C LYS A 138 7.98 -0.88 0.92
N LEU A 139 8.01 0.01 1.90
CA LEU A 139 6.93 0.13 2.88
C LEU A 139 5.60 0.51 2.20
N CYS A 140 5.65 1.44 1.25
CA CYS A 140 4.45 1.84 0.52
C CYS A 140 3.92 0.71 -0.39
N GLU A 141 4.80 -0.12 -0.95
CA GLU A 141 4.40 -1.34 -1.67
C GLU A 141 3.61 -2.29 -0.76
N TYR A 142 4.07 -2.55 0.47
CA TYR A 142 3.35 -3.40 1.42
C TYR A 142 2.00 -2.83 1.82
N LEU A 143 1.93 -1.53 2.10
CA LEU A 143 0.69 -0.86 2.49
C LEU A 143 -0.29 -0.69 1.32
N GLY A 144 0.22 -0.52 0.10
CA GLY A 144 -0.57 -0.45 -1.13
C GLY A 144 -0.94 -1.81 -1.72
N ALA A 145 -0.39 -2.92 -1.20
CA ALA A 145 -0.71 -4.27 -1.64
C ALA A 145 -2.13 -4.73 -1.23
N ALA A 146 -2.84 -3.98 -0.40
CA ALA A 146 -4.26 -4.19 -0.18
C ALA A 146 -5.03 -3.81 -1.45
N PRO A 147 -5.98 -4.65 -1.93
CA PRO A 147 -6.70 -4.34 -3.16
C PRO A 147 -7.52 -3.07 -3.00
N ALA A 148 -7.47 -2.22 -4.01
CA ALA A 148 -8.51 -1.23 -4.19
C ALA A 148 -9.80 -1.96 -4.58
N SER A 149 -10.84 -1.84 -3.77
CA SER A 149 -12.16 -2.41 -4.02
C SER A 149 -12.91 -1.61 -5.06
#